data_11c6eb568fc189e20eb968e1ad86e477
#
_entry.id   11c6eb568fc189e20eb968e1ad86e477
#
_cell.length_a   1.000
_cell.length_b   1.000
_cell.length_c   1.000
_cell.angle_alpha   90.00
_cell.angle_beta   90.00
_cell.angle_gamma   90.00
#
_symmetry.space_group_name_H-M   'P 1'
#
loop_
_entity.id
_entity.type
_entity.pdbx_description
1 polymer ?
#
loop_
_entity_poly.entity_id
_entity_poly.type
_entity_poly.pdbx_seq_one_letter_code
_entity_poly.pdbx_strand_id
1 'polypeptide(L)'
;MNRDDAGLVNNPLRANIALTLERERAKRGLSHMHMAELFRTAEGEKLAYRTYIQTVRQKNNVTLATLQIMANGLQLSFAGLLAGGKKVPEWAHRLDDNAIRKRLAHIIDFERQRRNLHRYEMAELIGVAEATFTKLERASGNVSVDTIAAIAKALKLDPATFLFSEKIPPGRADT
;
A
#
# COMPACT_ATOMS: atom_id res chain seq x y z
N MET A 1 4.73 15.24 23.33
CA MET A 1 4.18 14.06 22.63
C MET A 1 3.56 14.57 21.33
N ASN A 2 4.26 14.39 20.20
CA ASN A 2 3.81 14.90 18.91
C ASN A 2 2.54 14.15 18.49
N ARG A 3 1.55 14.90 17.96
CA ARG A 3 0.28 14.35 17.46
C ARG A 3 0.46 13.35 16.30
N ASP A 4 1.64 13.29 15.72
CA ASP A 4 2.00 12.39 14.60
C ASP A 4 2.31 10.94 15.04
N ASP A 5 2.65 10.72 16.32
CA ASP A 5 3.01 9.39 16.82
C ASP A 5 1.79 8.48 17.14
N ALA A 6 0.63 9.07 17.43
CA ALA A 6 -0.55 8.29 17.81
C ALA A 6 -1.20 7.52 16.64
N GLY A 7 -1.00 7.97 15.40
CA GLY A 7 -1.47 7.28 14.18
C GLY A 7 -0.54 6.16 13.71
N LEU A 8 0.72 6.19 14.13
CA LEU A 8 1.78 5.27 13.71
C LEU A 8 1.71 3.90 14.38
N VAL A 9 1.12 3.83 15.58
CA VAL A 9 1.22 2.66 16.46
C VAL A 9 0.31 1.50 16.02
N ASN A 10 -0.60 1.69 15.07
CA ASN A 10 -1.60 0.65 14.76
C ASN A 10 -1.98 0.54 13.27
N ASN A 11 -1.03 0.73 12.35
CA ASN A 11 -1.29 0.47 10.94
C ASN A 11 -1.00 -1.00 10.59
N PRO A 12 -2.02 -1.85 10.38
CA PRO A 12 -1.84 -3.26 10.10
C PRO A 12 -1.03 -3.53 8.82
N LEU A 13 -1.03 -2.60 7.85
CA LEU A 13 -0.21 -2.73 6.64
C LEU A 13 1.28 -2.63 6.96
N ARG A 14 1.68 -1.73 7.85
CA ARG A 14 3.09 -1.64 8.28
C ARG A 14 3.54 -2.94 8.94
N ALA A 15 2.70 -3.51 9.82
CA ALA A 15 2.98 -4.78 10.49
C ALA A 15 3.07 -5.94 9.48
N ASN A 16 2.15 -6.02 8.52
CA ASN A 16 2.14 -7.04 7.48
C ASN A 16 3.40 -6.99 6.61
N ILE A 17 3.81 -5.78 6.20
CA ILE A 17 5.02 -5.57 5.40
C ILE A 17 6.25 -6.00 6.20
N ALA A 18 6.40 -5.50 7.43
CA ALA A 18 7.52 -5.83 8.29
C ALA A 18 7.64 -7.35 8.52
N LEU A 19 6.52 -8.01 8.83
CA LEU A 19 6.47 -9.45 9.03
C LEU A 19 6.90 -10.23 7.78
N THR A 20 6.44 -9.78 6.61
CA THR A 20 6.78 -10.44 5.33
C THR A 20 8.25 -10.25 5.01
N LEU A 21 8.80 -9.05 5.19
CA LEU A 21 10.23 -8.78 5.00
C LEU A 21 11.11 -9.62 5.93
N GLU A 22 10.76 -9.73 7.21
CA GLU A 22 11.51 -10.55 8.16
C GLU A 22 11.39 -12.04 7.86
N ARG A 23 10.23 -12.54 7.47
CA ARG A 23 10.05 -13.93 7.06
C ARG A 23 10.90 -14.27 5.84
N GLU A 24 10.91 -13.42 4.83
CA GLU A 24 11.72 -13.62 3.62
C GLU A 24 13.21 -13.52 3.91
N ARG A 25 13.62 -12.61 4.79
CA ARG A 25 15.00 -12.50 5.24
C ARG A 25 15.45 -13.78 5.94
N ALA A 26 14.68 -14.26 6.90
CA ALA A 26 14.99 -15.49 7.65
C ALA A 26 15.03 -16.72 6.74
N LYS A 27 14.03 -16.86 5.85
CA LYS A 27 13.98 -17.96 4.86
C LYS A 27 15.21 -18.03 3.96
N ARG A 28 15.81 -16.88 3.64
CA ARG A 28 16.99 -16.77 2.79
C ARG A 28 18.31 -16.80 3.58
N GLY A 29 18.25 -16.82 4.90
CA GLY A 29 19.44 -16.79 5.77
C GLY A 29 20.25 -15.49 5.65
N LEU A 30 19.63 -14.38 5.26
CA LEU A 30 20.33 -13.13 4.99
C LEU A 30 20.42 -12.23 6.24
N SER A 31 21.52 -11.48 6.36
CA SER A 31 21.59 -10.35 7.27
C SER A 31 20.70 -9.19 6.73
N HIS A 32 20.37 -8.24 7.58
CA HIS A 32 19.64 -7.03 7.14
C HIS A 32 20.38 -6.26 6.05
N MET A 33 21.71 -6.22 6.13
CA MET A 33 22.53 -5.54 5.12
C MET A 33 22.43 -6.24 3.77
N HIS A 34 22.60 -7.55 3.73
CA HIS A 34 22.48 -8.33 2.49
C HIS A 34 21.06 -8.31 1.94
N MET A 35 20.04 -8.30 2.82
CA MET A 35 18.65 -8.17 2.39
C MET A 35 18.39 -6.83 1.69
N ALA A 36 18.93 -5.73 2.22
CA ALA A 36 18.78 -4.40 1.62
C ALA A 36 19.43 -4.30 0.23
N GLU A 37 20.48 -5.07 -0.03
CA GLU A 37 21.16 -5.08 -1.33
C GLU A 37 20.32 -5.67 -2.47
N LEU A 38 19.27 -6.41 -2.13
CA LEU A 38 18.32 -6.95 -3.12
C LEU A 38 17.41 -5.86 -3.70
N PHE A 39 17.26 -4.73 -3.01
CA PHE A 39 16.28 -3.69 -3.35
C PHE A 39 16.91 -2.63 -4.25
N ARG A 40 16.53 -2.67 -5.53
CA ARG A 40 17.00 -1.74 -6.55
C ARG A 40 15.84 -1.18 -7.37
N THR A 41 15.95 0.06 -7.78
CA THR A 41 15.04 0.66 -8.77
C THR A 41 15.21 -0.01 -10.14
N ALA A 42 14.33 0.32 -11.07
CA ALA A 42 14.45 -0.15 -12.46
C ALA A 42 15.76 0.30 -13.13
N GLU A 43 16.27 1.48 -12.71
CA GLU A 43 17.54 2.06 -13.18
C GLU A 43 18.77 1.43 -12.47
N GLY A 44 18.54 0.50 -11.54
CA GLY A 44 19.59 -0.20 -10.79
C GLY A 44 20.09 0.53 -9.54
N GLU A 45 19.50 1.65 -9.17
CA GLU A 45 19.86 2.38 -7.95
C GLU A 45 19.44 1.60 -6.70
N LYS A 46 20.31 1.55 -5.71
CA LYS A 46 20.02 0.88 -4.44
C LYS A 46 19.03 1.67 -3.60
N LEU A 47 18.04 0.97 -3.04
CA LEU A 47 17.24 1.54 -1.97
C LEU A 47 18.12 1.79 -0.74
N ALA A 48 17.99 2.97 -0.13
CA ALA A 48 18.77 3.30 1.07
C ALA A 48 18.50 2.29 2.19
N TYR A 49 19.57 1.76 2.79
CA TYR A 49 19.50 0.82 3.93
C TYR A 49 18.60 1.35 5.05
N ARG A 50 18.70 2.66 5.34
CA ARG A 50 17.85 3.32 6.34
C ARG A 50 16.35 3.16 6.02
N THR A 51 15.95 3.31 4.76
CA THR A 51 14.54 3.14 4.34
C THR A 51 14.07 1.73 4.63
N TYR A 52 14.85 0.71 4.24
CA TYR A 52 14.54 -0.69 4.53
C TYR A 52 14.41 -0.94 6.04
N ILE A 53 15.40 -0.54 6.84
CA ILE A 53 15.38 -0.77 8.30
C ILE A 53 14.21 -0.04 8.98
N GLN A 54 13.89 1.18 8.55
CA GLN A 54 12.74 1.90 9.09
C GLN A 54 11.41 1.21 8.72
N THR A 55 11.35 0.59 7.55
CA THR A 55 10.17 -0.20 7.12
C THR A 55 10.02 -1.46 7.98
N VAL A 56 11.08 -2.21 8.18
CA VAL A 56 11.09 -3.40 9.06
C VAL A 56 10.71 -3.03 10.50
N ARG A 57 11.18 -1.88 10.98
CA ARG A 57 10.84 -1.36 12.32
C ARG A 57 9.49 -0.65 12.40
N GLN A 58 8.74 -0.57 11.29
CA GLN A 58 7.45 0.10 11.18
C GLN A 58 7.51 1.61 11.52
N LYS A 59 8.68 2.23 11.40
CA LYS A 59 8.94 3.62 11.80
C LYS A 59 8.81 4.66 10.67
N ASN A 60 8.58 4.21 9.43
CA ASN A 60 8.37 5.12 8.31
C ASN A 60 7.01 4.88 7.64
N ASN A 61 6.54 5.91 6.97
CA ASN A 61 5.38 5.84 6.09
C ASN A 61 5.84 5.51 4.68
N VAL A 62 5.98 4.21 4.39
CA VAL A 62 6.50 3.74 3.12
C VAL A 62 5.46 3.94 1.99
N THR A 63 5.97 4.29 0.81
CA THR A 63 5.13 4.53 -0.38
C THR A 63 4.97 3.28 -1.23
N LEU A 64 3.93 3.26 -2.09
CA LEU A 64 3.72 2.17 -3.03
C LEU A 64 4.92 1.95 -3.95
N ALA A 65 5.54 3.02 -4.44
CA ALA A 65 6.74 2.92 -5.28
C ALA A 65 7.91 2.24 -4.55
N THR A 66 8.13 2.58 -3.29
CA THR A 66 9.16 1.94 -2.46
C THR A 66 8.85 0.46 -2.21
N LEU A 67 7.57 0.14 -1.95
CA LEU A 67 7.14 -1.25 -1.78
C LEU A 67 7.29 -2.07 -3.06
N GLN A 68 7.06 -1.46 -4.23
CA GLN A 68 7.29 -2.13 -5.52
C GLN A 68 8.75 -2.53 -5.69
N ILE A 69 9.69 -1.66 -5.30
CA ILE A 69 11.11 -1.98 -5.31
C ILE A 69 11.41 -3.19 -4.41
N MET A 70 10.82 -3.22 -3.20
CA MET A 70 11.01 -4.34 -2.27
C MET A 70 10.38 -5.63 -2.81
N ALA A 71 9.16 -5.56 -3.36
CA ALA A 71 8.47 -6.69 -3.96
C ALA A 71 9.28 -7.31 -5.11
N ASN A 72 9.78 -6.47 -6.00
CA ASN A 72 10.62 -6.90 -7.13
C ASN A 72 11.91 -7.58 -6.66
N GLY A 73 12.61 -6.98 -5.69
CA GLY A 73 13.84 -7.56 -5.13
C GLY A 73 13.64 -8.92 -4.46
N LEU A 74 12.46 -9.16 -3.92
CA LEU A 74 12.07 -10.43 -3.30
C LEU A 74 11.40 -11.41 -4.25
N GLN A 75 11.06 -10.97 -5.45
CA GLN A 75 10.23 -11.75 -6.39
C GLN A 75 8.88 -12.13 -5.79
N LEU A 76 8.31 -11.22 -5.01
CA LEU A 76 6.98 -11.37 -4.42
C LEU A 76 5.96 -10.54 -5.17
N SER A 77 4.70 -10.94 -5.08
CA SER A 77 3.62 -10.09 -5.51
C SER A 77 3.43 -8.92 -4.54
N PHE A 78 3.04 -7.78 -5.05
CA PHE A 78 2.70 -6.61 -4.25
C PHE A 78 1.58 -6.92 -3.25
N ALA A 79 0.55 -7.65 -3.71
CA ALA A 79 -0.56 -8.09 -2.88
C ALA A 79 -0.09 -8.97 -1.71
N GLY A 80 0.89 -9.84 -1.94
CA GLY A 80 1.48 -10.69 -0.90
C GLY A 80 2.16 -9.89 0.22
N LEU A 81 2.82 -8.78 -0.14
CA LEU A 81 3.42 -7.88 0.86
C LEU A 81 2.35 -7.22 1.76
N LEU A 82 1.26 -6.74 1.17
CA LEU A 82 0.23 -6.00 1.90
C LEU A 82 -0.68 -6.91 2.72
N ALA A 83 -0.95 -8.12 2.23
CA ALA A 83 -1.93 -9.02 2.84
C ALA A 83 -1.45 -9.69 4.13
N GLY A 84 -0.13 -9.72 4.42
CA GLY A 84 0.40 -10.29 5.66
C GLY A 84 0.11 -11.78 5.84
N GLY A 85 0.06 -12.54 4.74
CA GLY A 85 -0.25 -13.97 4.76
C GLY A 85 -1.74 -14.30 4.65
N LYS A 86 -2.64 -13.31 4.57
CA LYS A 86 -4.05 -13.55 4.22
C LYS A 86 -4.14 -14.00 2.76
N LYS A 87 -5.13 -14.86 2.48
CA LYS A 87 -5.39 -15.33 1.13
C LYS A 87 -5.78 -14.17 0.22
N VAL A 88 -5.11 -14.07 -0.91
CA VAL A 88 -5.32 -13.07 -1.96
C VAL A 88 -5.78 -13.78 -3.22
N PRO A 89 -6.76 -13.23 -3.98
CA PRO A 89 -7.18 -13.80 -5.26
C PRO A 89 -6.01 -13.85 -6.26
N GLU A 90 -6.01 -14.85 -7.13
CA GLU A 90 -4.93 -15.05 -8.09
C GLU A 90 -4.66 -13.83 -8.98
N TRP A 91 -5.72 -13.14 -9.41
CA TRP A 91 -5.60 -11.92 -10.22
C TRP A 91 -4.82 -10.81 -9.52
N ALA A 92 -4.93 -10.70 -8.19
CA ALA A 92 -4.29 -9.63 -7.43
C ALA A 92 -2.76 -9.79 -7.35
N HIS A 93 -2.25 -11.01 -7.56
CA HIS A 93 -0.80 -11.25 -7.60
C HIS A 93 -0.10 -10.62 -8.82
N ARG A 94 -0.87 -10.19 -9.83
CA ARG A 94 -0.37 -9.53 -11.04
C ARG A 94 -0.36 -8.00 -10.94
N LEU A 95 -0.90 -7.44 -9.85
CA LEU A 95 -0.97 -6.00 -9.70
C LEU A 95 0.39 -5.42 -9.32
N ASP A 96 0.82 -4.41 -10.05
CA ASP A 96 1.93 -3.52 -9.71
C ASP A 96 1.42 -2.27 -8.94
N ASP A 97 2.33 -1.36 -8.60
CA ASP A 97 2.00 -0.14 -7.86
C ASP A 97 1.04 0.77 -8.63
N ASN A 98 1.13 0.81 -9.96
CA ASN A 98 0.23 1.60 -10.81
C ASN A 98 -1.18 0.99 -10.84
N ALA A 99 -1.27 -0.33 -11.01
CA ALA A 99 -2.54 -1.05 -10.97
C ALA A 99 -3.22 -0.94 -9.59
N ILE A 100 -2.45 -0.95 -8.50
CA ILE A 100 -2.94 -0.70 -7.15
C ILE A 100 -3.51 0.71 -7.01
N ARG A 101 -2.84 1.74 -7.55
CA ARG A 101 -3.36 3.12 -7.53
C ARG A 101 -4.67 3.24 -8.31
N LYS A 102 -4.74 2.65 -9.50
CA LYS A 102 -5.98 2.60 -10.29
C LYS A 102 -7.10 1.88 -9.53
N ARG A 103 -6.77 0.75 -8.90
CA ARG A 103 -7.73 0.00 -8.08
C ARG A 103 -8.24 0.82 -6.90
N LEU A 104 -7.35 1.54 -6.20
CA LEU A 104 -7.72 2.42 -5.09
C LEU A 104 -8.66 3.55 -5.56
N ALA A 105 -8.34 4.20 -6.67
CA ALA A 105 -9.19 5.22 -7.28
C ALA A 105 -10.59 4.69 -7.59
N HIS A 106 -10.66 3.50 -8.19
CA HIS A 106 -11.93 2.83 -8.49
C HIS A 106 -12.75 2.51 -7.23
N ILE A 107 -12.11 2.02 -6.17
CA ILE A 107 -12.77 1.73 -4.90
C ILE A 107 -13.33 3.00 -4.27
N ILE A 108 -12.57 4.08 -4.26
CA ILE A 108 -13.00 5.38 -3.74
C ILE A 108 -14.24 5.86 -4.50
N ASP A 109 -14.22 5.80 -5.84
CA ASP A 109 -15.36 6.22 -6.66
C ASP A 109 -16.58 5.32 -6.46
N PHE A 110 -16.39 4.00 -6.43
CA PHE A 110 -17.44 3.02 -6.13
C PHE A 110 -18.10 3.29 -4.77
N GLU A 111 -17.32 3.49 -3.72
CA GLU A 111 -17.82 3.80 -2.37
C GLU A 111 -18.51 5.18 -2.31
N ARG A 112 -17.99 6.16 -3.04
CA ARG A 112 -18.61 7.48 -3.17
C ARG A 112 -20.01 7.38 -3.79
N GLN A 113 -20.12 6.69 -4.93
CA GLN A 113 -21.40 6.50 -5.62
C GLN A 113 -22.39 5.70 -4.78
N ARG A 114 -21.95 4.60 -4.16
CA ARG A 114 -22.77 3.76 -3.30
C ARG A 114 -23.36 4.52 -2.11
N ARG A 115 -22.64 5.54 -1.61
CA ARG A 115 -23.06 6.39 -0.49
C ARG A 115 -23.76 7.66 -0.95
N ASN A 116 -23.90 7.88 -2.26
CA ASN A 116 -24.46 9.09 -2.85
C ASN A 116 -23.78 10.38 -2.37
N LEU A 117 -22.43 10.36 -2.28
CA LEU A 117 -21.64 11.49 -1.81
C LEU A 117 -21.11 12.31 -2.98
N HIS A 118 -21.04 13.64 -2.78
CA HIS A 118 -20.26 14.53 -3.66
C HIS A 118 -18.76 14.32 -3.44
N ARG A 119 -17.93 14.81 -4.36
CA ARG A 119 -16.47 14.68 -4.29
C ARG A 119 -15.89 15.26 -3.00
N TYR A 120 -16.32 16.46 -2.61
CA TYR A 120 -15.83 17.11 -1.39
C TYR A 120 -16.24 16.34 -0.13
N GLU A 121 -17.43 15.77 -0.06
CA GLU A 121 -17.89 14.95 1.07
C GLU A 121 -17.08 13.66 1.19
N MET A 122 -16.72 13.06 0.06
CA MET A 122 -15.87 11.87 0.05
C MET A 122 -14.43 12.20 0.50
N ALA A 123 -13.88 13.34 0.06
CA ALA A 123 -12.58 13.82 0.49
C ALA A 123 -12.54 14.07 2.01
N GLU A 124 -13.59 14.71 2.54
CA GLU A 124 -13.75 14.92 3.98
C GLU A 124 -13.89 13.60 4.75
N LEU A 125 -14.71 12.67 4.26
CA LEU A 125 -14.92 11.35 4.86
C LEU A 125 -13.61 10.57 5.01
N ILE A 126 -12.77 10.56 3.97
CA ILE A 126 -11.48 9.85 4.00
C ILE A 126 -10.34 10.69 4.59
N GLY A 127 -10.62 11.92 5.01
CA GLY A 127 -9.69 12.77 5.74
C GLY A 127 -8.52 13.32 4.92
N VAL A 128 -8.74 13.59 3.62
CA VAL A 128 -7.71 14.14 2.73
C VAL A 128 -8.09 15.52 2.20
N ALA A 129 -7.08 16.35 1.93
CA ALA A 129 -7.29 17.62 1.25
C ALA A 129 -7.77 17.39 -0.20
N GLU A 130 -8.53 18.33 -0.75
CA GLU A 130 -9.12 18.25 -2.10
C GLU A 130 -8.06 17.99 -3.20
N ALA A 131 -6.90 18.64 -3.08
CA ALA A 131 -5.79 18.40 -4.01
C ALA A 131 -5.26 16.95 -3.94
N THR A 132 -5.22 16.35 -2.75
CA THR A 132 -4.85 14.95 -2.56
C THR A 132 -5.93 14.03 -3.10
N PHE A 133 -7.20 14.34 -2.87
CA PHE A 133 -8.33 13.59 -3.41
C PHE A 133 -8.29 13.55 -4.94
N THR A 134 -8.03 14.69 -5.59
CA THR A 134 -7.88 14.75 -7.05
C THR A 134 -6.75 13.86 -7.57
N LYS A 135 -5.63 13.78 -6.85
CA LYS A 135 -4.52 12.86 -7.20
C LYS A 135 -4.93 11.40 -7.04
N LEU A 136 -5.67 11.06 -5.98
CA LEU A 136 -6.19 9.71 -5.74
C LEU A 136 -7.16 9.28 -6.86
N GLU A 137 -8.12 10.13 -7.23
CA GLU A 137 -9.07 9.85 -8.32
C GLU A 137 -8.38 9.62 -9.67
N ARG A 138 -7.32 10.35 -9.95
CA ARG A 138 -6.54 10.22 -11.18
C ARG A 138 -5.52 9.08 -11.14
N ALA A 139 -5.48 8.31 -10.05
CA ALA A 139 -4.44 7.31 -9.79
C ALA A 139 -3.02 7.87 -9.93
N SER A 140 -2.85 9.18 -9.71
CA SER A 140 -1.59 9.91 -9.84
C SER A 140 -0.94 10.16 -8.48
N GLY A 141 0.36 10.43 -8.50
CA GLY A 141 1.10 10.68 -7.27
C GLY A 141 1.53 9.42 -6.53
N ASN A 142 2.34 9.61 -5.52
CA ASN A 142 2.90 8.52 -4.73
C ASN A 142 2.07 8.33 -3.46
N VAL A 143 1.29 7.26 -3.41
CA VAL A 143 0.42 6.93 -2.28
C VAL A 143 1.22 6.15 -1.23
N SER A 144 1.02 6.47 0.03
CA SER A 144 1.66 5.77 1.16
C SER A 144 0.74 4.73 1.79
N VAL A 145 1.33 3.78 2.52
CA VAL A 145 0.56 2.75 3.24
C VAL A 145 -0.32 3.35 4.35
N ASP A 146 0.07 4.48 4.92
CA ASP A 146 -0.77 5.14 5.93
C ASP A 146 -2.01 5.78 5.29
N THR A 147 -1.85 6.36 4.10
CA THR A 147 -2.99 6.87 3.34
C THR A 147 -3.97 5.73 2.99
N ILE A 148 -3.46 4.58 2.55
CA ILE A 148 -4.28 3.40 2.24
C ILE A 148 -5.02 2.92 3.50
N ALA A 149 -4.32 2.81 4.63
CA ALA A 149 -4.93 2.37 5.89
C ALA A 149 -5.98 3.37 6.41
N ALA A 150 -5.74 4.67 6.28
CA ALA A 150 -6.68 5.71 6.66
C ALA A 150 -7.96 5.66 5.81
N ILE A 151 -7.81 5.50 4.49
CA ILE A 151 -8.95 5.34 3.57
C ILE A 151 -9.76 4.09 3.94
N ALA A 152 -9.10 2.94 4.13
CA ALA A 152 -9.78 1.70 4.52
C ALA A 152 -10.56 1.87 5.82
N LYS A 153 -9.95 2.50 6.83
CA LYS A 153 -10.59 2.78 8.12
C LYS A 153 -11.82 3.68 7.96
N ALA A 154 -11.71 4.77 7.21
CA ALA A 154 -12.81 5.70 6.96
C ALA A 154 -13.98 5.02 6.23
N LEU A 155 -13.68 4.13 5.30
CA LEU A 155 -14.66 3.34 4.56
C LEU A 155 -15.19 2.12 5.32
N LYS A 156 -14.64 1.83 6.50
CA LYS A 156 -14.93 0.62 7.32
C LYS A 156 -14.61 -0.68 6.57
N LEU A 157 -13.49 -0.69 5.86
CA LEU A 157 -12.97 -1.83 5.11
C LEU A 157 -11.72 -2.40 5.80
N ASP A 158 -11.42 -3.68 5.55
CA ASP A 158 -10.17 -4.29 6.06
C ASP A 158 -8.96 -3.76 5.28
N PRO A 159 -8.01 -3.05 5.92
CA PRO A 159 -6.86 -2.48 5.23
C PRO A 159 -6.01 -3.49 4.46
N ALA A 160 -5.92 -4.73 4.95
CA ALA A 160 -5.07 -5.76 4.35
C ALA A 160 -5.67 -6.39 3.08
N THR A 161 -6.98 -6.30 2.89
CA THR A 161 -7.67 -7.06 1.83
C THR A 161 -8.60 -6.26 0.95
N PHE A 162 -8.99 -5.03 1.33
CA PHE A 162 -10.00 -4.27 0.57
C PHE A 162 -9.60 -3.98 -0.88
N LEU A 163 -8.32 -3.77 -1.14
CA LEU A 163 -7.79 -3.57 -2.49
C LEU A 163 -7.98 -4.80 -3.39
N PHE A 164 -8.09 -5.97 -2.78
CA PHE A 164 -8.19 -7.28 -3.46
C PHE A 164 -9.58 -7.90 -3.32
N SER A 165 -10.55 -7.14 -2.83
CA SER A 165 -11.92 -7.62 -2.61
C SER A 165 -12.63 -7.85 -3.94
N GLU A 166 -13.20 -9.05 -4.14
CA GLU A 166 -14.04 -9.38 -5.28
C GLU A 166 -15.45 -8.77 -5.17
N LYS A 167 -15.83 -8.28 -3.99
CA LYS A 167 -17.11 -7.60 -3.77
C LYS A 167 -17.18 -6.24 -4.46
N ILE A 168 -16.04 -5.65 -4.76
CA ILE A 168 -15.94 -4.40 -5.51
C ILE A 168 -15.53 -4.80 -6.93
N PRO A 169 -16.36 -4.51 -7.95
CA PRO A 169 -16.06 -4.89 -9.32
C PRO A 169 -14.66 -4.41 -9.75
N PRO A 170 -13.97 -5.12 -10.63
CA PRO A 170 -12.79 -4.57 -11.27
C PRO A 170 -13.18 -3.28 -11.99
N GLY A 171 -12.34 -2.24 -11.90
CA GLY A 171 -12.52 -1.02 -12.69
C GLY A 171 -12.60 -1.38 -14.18
N ARG A 172 -13.23 -0.53 -14.98
CA ARG A 172 -13.20 -0.69 -16.43
C ARG A 172 -11.72 -0.74 -16.84
N ALA A 173 -11.32 -1.81 -17.50
CA ALA A 173 -10.05 -1.83 -18.19
C ALA A 173 -10.10 -0.70 -19.21
N ASP A 174 -9.08 0.17 -19.19
CA ASP A 174 -8.91 1.14 -20.26
C ASP A 174 -8.76 0.34 -21.55
N THR A 175 -9.85 0.33 -22.34
CA THR A 175 -9.83 -0.11 -23.74
C THR A 175 -9.11 0.92 -24.57
#